data_25ea41ed29a1b65ea1e4b779b39744b2
#
_entry.id   25ea41ed29a1b65ea1e4b779b39744b2
#
_cell.length_a   1.000
_cell.length_b   1.000
_cell.length_c   1.000
_cell.angle_alpha   90.00
_cell.angle_beta   90.00
_cell.angle_gamma   90.00
#
_symmetry.space_group_name_H-M   'P 1'
#
loop_
_entity.id
_entity.type
_entity.pdbx_description
1 polymer ?
#
loop_
_entity_poly.entity_id
_entity_poly.type
_entity_poly.pdbx_seq_one_letter_code
_entity_poly.pdbx_strand_id
1 'polypeptide(L)'
;MNKRPIIAPSILASDFSRLGEECRAVEAAGADWLHVDVMDGHFVPNITIGPDVVKALKPHVSIPFDVHLMISPVDSYLEAFRDAGADLISVHPEAGPHLNRTLRQIRKLGAKAGVVFNPSTSPEVIEYMMDDIDLVLVMTVNPGFGGQSFITSQLKKIERLRAMIDASGHDIALEVDGGVTPATAPLCIAAGATALVAGSAVFKGGPSAYAANIQALRG
;
A
#
# COMPACT_ATOMS: atom_id res chain seq x y z
N MET A 1 -7.35 -3.54 22.26
CA MET A 1 -8.32 -2.55 21.70
C MET A 1 -8.22 -2.66 20.19
N ASN A 2 -9.28 -3.07 19.48
CA ASN A 2 -9.25 -3.05 18.01
C ASN A 2 -9.13 -1.60 17.56
N LYS A 3 -7.93 -1.18 17.11
CA LYS A 3 -7.78 0.10 16.44
C LYS A 3 -8.63 0.06 15.16
N ARG A 4 -9.33 1.13 14.84
CA ARG A 4 -10.06 1.28 13.58
C ARG A 4 -9.09 1.02 12.40
N PRO A 5 -9.47 0.20 11.40
CA PRO A 5 -8.59 -0.07 10.27
C PRO A 5 -8.33 1.21 9.46
N ILE A 6 -7.09 1.38 9.04
CA ILE A 6 -6.65 2.41 8.12
C ILE A 6 -7.23 2.10 6.74
N ILE A 7 -7.80 3.09 6.06
CA ILE A 7 -8.22 2.96 4.66
C ILE A 7 -7.32 3.84 3.79
N ALA A 8 -6.67 3.19 2.83
CA ALA A 8 -5.76 3.79 1.87
C ALA A 8 -6.35 3.66 0.43
N PRO A 9 -7.11 4.65 -0.06
CA PRO A 9 -7.59 4.64 -1.43
C PRO A 9 -6.42 4.60 -2.43
N SER A 10 -6.40 3.59 -3.34
CA SER A 10 -5.44 3.56 -4.44
C SER A 10 -5.89 4.47 -5.56
N ILE A 11 -5.12 5.53 -5.82
CA ILE A 11 -5.40 6.49 -6.90
C ILE A 11 -5.32 5.88 -8.29
N LEU A 12 -4.80 4.67 -8.43
CA LEU A 12 -4.82 3.92 -9.69
C LEU A 12 -6.24 3.73 -10.24
N ALA A 13 -7.26 3.74 -9.37
CA ALA A 13 -8.66 3.58 -9.75
C ALA A 13 -9.43 4.90 -9.89
N SER A 14 -8.77 6.04 -9.68
CA SER A 14 -9.38 7.38 -9.77
C SER A 14 -9.43 7.91 -11.21
N ASP A 15 -10.08 9.04 -11.42
CA ASP A 15 -10.02 9.77 -12.68
C ASP A 15 -8.69 10.53 -12.81
N PHE A 16 -7.77 10.00 -13.62
CA PHE A 16 -6.43 10.60 -13.81
C PHE A 16 -6.48 12.00 -14.42
N SER A 17 -7.54 12.38 -15.12
CA SER A 17 -7.69 13.74 -15.65
C SER A 17 -7.90 14.80 -14.55
N ARG A 18 -8.24 14.36 -13.31
CA ARG A 18 -8.54 15.22 -12.17
C ARG A 18 -7.93 14.72 -10.86
N LEU A 19 -6.76 14.09 -10.92
CA LEU A 19 -6.10 13.46 -9.76
C LEU A 19 -6.08 14.31 -8.49
N GLY A 20 -5.76 15.61 -8.61
CA GLY A 20 -5.72 16.50 -7.45
C GLY A 20 -7.10 16.74 -6.81
N GLU A 21 -8.18 16.72 -7.59
CA GLU A 21 -9.56 16.81 -7.08
C GLU A 21 -9.98 15.50 -6.42
N GLU A 22 -9.64 14.37 -7.03
CA GLU A 22 -9.91 13.03 -6.51
C GLU A 22 -9.21 12.80 -5.16
N CYS A 23 -7.93 13.19 -5.05
CA CYS A 23 -7.18 13.10 -3.80
C CYS A 23 -7.82 13.92 -2.67
N ARG A 24 -8.21 15.18 -2.95
CA ARG A 24 -8.94 16.01 -1.98
C ARG A 24 -10.28 15.41 -1.59
N ALA A 25 -11.00 14.84 -2.55
CA ALA A 25 -12.32 14.27 -2.30
C ALA A 25 -12.25 13.02 -1.41
N VAL A 26 -11.28 12.12 -1.60
CA VAL A 26 -11.12 10.95 -0.73
C VAL A 26 -10.59 11.32 0.65
N GLU A 27 -9.71 12.32 0.78
CA GLU A 27 -9.30 12.86 2.08
C GLU A 27 -10.51 13.42 2.84
N ALA A 28 -11.30 14.28 2.20
CA ALA A 28 -12.53 14.84 2.80
C ALA A 28 -13.56 13.76 3.16
N ALA A 29 -13.57 12.65 2.42
CA ALA A 29 -14.41 11.47 2.69
C ALA A 29 -13.88 10.61 3.86
N GLY A 30 -12.72 10.93 4.43
CA GLY A 30 -12.17 10.28 5.61
C GLY A 30 -11.17 9.15 5.31
N ALA A 31 -10.48 9.18 4.19
CA ALA A 31 -9.30 8.37 3.94
C ALA A 31 -8.20 8.67 4.97
N ASP A 32 -7.43 7.66 5.37
CA ASP A 32 -6.36 7.81 6.36
C ASP A 32 -5.00 7.97 5.69
N TRP A 33 -4.76 7.28 4.56
CA TRP A 33 -3.57 7.40 3.69
C TRP A 33 -4.02 7.55 2.24
N LEU A 34 -3.08 7.89 1.36
CA LEU A 34 -3.28 7.86 -0.09
C LEU A 34 -2.31 6.84 -0.67
N HIS A 35 -2.83 5.75 -1.24
CA HIS A 35 -2.01 4.71 -1.84
C HIS A 35 -1.68 5.01 -3.30
N VAL A 36 -0.39 4.88 -3.64
CA VAL A 36 0.17 5.26 -4.94
C VAL A 36 0.90 4.07 -5.56
N ASP A 37 0.28 3.43 -6.54
CA ASP A 37 0.84 2.29 -7.27
C ASP A 37 1.77 2.74 -8.40
N VAL A 38 3.07 2.57 -8.21
CA VAL A 38 4.12 2.93 -9.18
C VAL A 38 4.58 1.70 -9.94
N MET A 39 4.45 1.74 -11.26
CA MET A 39 4.75 0.61 -12.15
C MET A 39 5.61 1.07 -13.33
N ASP A 40 6.60 0.27 -13.73
CA ASP A 40 7.61 0.61 -14.73
C ASP A 40 7.51 -0.15 -16.06
N GLY A 41 6.56 -1.07 -16.19
CA GLY A 41 6.42 -1.93 -17.37
C GLY A 41 7.47 -3.05 -17.46
N HIS A 42 8.35 -3.17 -16.44
CA HIS A 42 9.38 -4.20 -16.34
C HIS A 42 9.13 -5.17 -15.18
N PHE A 43 8.99 -4.64 -13.97
CA PHE A 43 8.65 -5.46 -12.79
C PHE A 43 7.22 -6.03 -12.91
N VAL A 44 6.30 -5.22 -13.42
CA VAL A 44 4.92 -5.60 -13.78
C VAL A 44 4.58 -5.13 -15.20
N PRO A 45 3.65 -5.80 -15.93
CA PRO A 45 3.35 -5.48 -17.34
C PRO A 45 2.40 -4.27 -17.47
N ASN A 46 2.64 -3.21 -16.72
CA ASN A 46 1.88 -1.96 -16.74
C ASN A 46 2.81 -0.77 -16.42
N ILE A 47 2.48 0.41 -16.90
CA ILE A 47 3.18 1.68 -16.60
C ILE A 47 2.15 2.63 -16.01
N THR A 48 2.46 3.28 -14.88
CA THR A 48 1.52 4.17 -14.21
C THR A 48 2.06 5.57 -14.02
N ILE A 49 2.62 5.88 -12.88
CA ILE A 49 3.03 7.23 -12.45
C ILE A 49 4.44 7.23 -11.90
N GLY A 50 5.07 8.40 -11.99
CA GLY A 50 6.42 8.63 -11.48
C GLY A 50 6.47 9.69 -10.37
N PRO A 51 7.68 10.03 -9.88
CA PRO A 51 7.87 10.97 -8.78
C PRO A 51 7.24 12.35 -9.02
N ASP A 52 7.25 12.85 -10.25
CA ASP A 52 6.69 14.16 -10.58
C ASP A 52 5.17 14.24 -10.35
N VAL A 53 4.43 13.13 -10.57
CA VAL A 53 3.00 13.06 -10.26
C VAL A 53 2.79 13.09 -8.74
N VAL A 54 3.56 12.32 -7.98
CA VAL A 54 3.52 12.33 -6.50
C VAL A 54 3.79 13.74 -5.98
N LYS A 55 4.82 14.40 -6.48
CA LYS A 55 5.18 15.78 -6.13
C LYS A 55 4.07 16.77 -6.45
N ALA A 56 3.44 16.64 -7.61
CA ALA A 56 2.33 17.51 -8.01
C ALA A 56 1.09 17.31 -7.12
N LEU A 57 0.84 16.09 -6.63
CA LEU A 57 -0.30 15.78 -5.77
C LEU A 57 -0.10 16.20 -4.31
N LYS A 58 1.15 16.20 -3.79
CA LYS A 58 1.45 16.47 -2.37
C LYS A 58 0.83 17.76 -1.83
N PRO A 59 0.79 18.90 -2.56
CA PRO A 59 0.16 20.11 -2.07
C PRO A 59 -1.37 20.06 -1.97
N HIS A 60 -2.01 19.04 -2.54
CA HIS A 60 -3.47 18.93 -2.57
C HIS A 60 -4.07 18.24 -1.36
N VAL A 61 -3.27 17.48 -0.58
CA VAL A 61 -3.73 16.68 0.57
C VAL A 61 -2.74 16.74 1.73
N SER A 62 -3.23 16.51 2.96
CA SER A 62 -2.43 16.48 4.18
C SER A 62 -2.16 15.07 4.70
N ILE A 63 -2.96 14.09 4.27
CA ILE A 63 -2.78 12.69 4.67
C ILE A 63 -1.48 12.09 4.10
N PRO A 64 -0.90 11.09 4.78
CA PRO A 64 0.32 10.42 4.32
C PRO A 64 0.18 9.78 2.95
N PHE A 65 1.26 9.88 2.14
CA PHE A 65 1.41 9.14 0.88
C PHE A 65 2.13 7.82 1.16
N ASP A 66 1.43 6.74 0.90
CA ASP A 66 1.91 5.36 0.92
C ASP A 66 2.25 4.96 -0.51
N VAL A 67 3.54 4.94 -0.84
CA VAL A 67 4.03 4.74 -2.20
C VAL A 67 4.55 3.32 -2.37
N HIS A 68 3.82 2.53 -3.15
CA HIS A 68 4.12 1.14 -3.47
C HIS A 68 4.91 1.06 -4.79
N LEU A 69 6.19 0.65 -4.70
CA LEU A 69 7.10 0.61 -5.84
C LEU A 69 7.16 -0.78 -6.47
N MET A 70 6.45 -0.95 -7.57
CA MET A 70 6.51 -2.11 -8.46
C MET A 70 7.46 -1.81 -9.63
N ILE A 71 8.74 -1.54 -9.31
CA ILE A 71 9.78 -1.12 -10.25
C ILE A 71 11.09 -1.87 -9.98
N SER A 72 11.91 -2.07 -11.01
CA SER A 72 13.22 -2.73 -10.90
C SER A 72 14.25 -2.11 -11.85
N PRO A 73 15.46 -1.72 -11.36
CA PRO A 73 15.92 -1.77 -9.96
C PRO A 73 15.32 -0.63 -9.10
N VAL A 74 14.87 -0.94 -7.88
CA VAL A 74 14.14 0.01 -7.04
C VAL A 74 15.05 1.06 -6.37
N ASP A 75 16.26 0.68 -5.96
CA ASP A 75 17.18 1.52 -5.16
C ASP A 75 17.46 2.89 -5.80
N SER A 76 17.48 2.96 -7.13
CA SER A 76 17.79 4.19 -7.89
C SER A 76 16.71 5.27 -7.80
N TYR A 77 15.52 4.92 -7.35
CA TYR A 77 14.36 5.83 -7.34
C TYR A 77 13.91 6.25 -5.93
N LEU A 78 14.46 5.65 -4.87
CA LEU A 78 14.02 5.89 -3.49
C LEU A 78 14.10 7.36 -3.09
N GLU A 79 15.22 8.03 -3.40
CA GLU A 79 15.43 9.45 -3.12
C GLU A 79 14.42 10.32 -3.86
N ALA A 80 14.22 10.07 -5.15
CA ALA A 80 13.29 10.83 -5.98
C ALA A 80 11.83 10.74 -5.45
N PHE A 81 11.38 9.57 -5.02
CA PHE A 81 10.05 9.42 -4.43
C PHE A 81 9.95 10.07 -3.04
N ARG A 82 11.00 9.97 -2.22
CA ARG A 82 11.03 10.66 -0.93
C ARG A 82 10.97 12.19 -1.11
N ASP A 83 11.77 12.75 -2.02
CA ASP A 83 11.77 14.17 -2.33
C ASP A 83 10.44 14.65 -2.94
N ALA A 84 9.75 13.77 -3.65
CA ALA A 84 8.40 14.01 -4.15
C ALA A 84 7.34 14.08 -3.03
N GLY A 85 7.65 13.60 -1.82
CA GLY A 85 6.75 13.65 -0.66
C GLY A 85 6.18 12.32 -0.21
N ALA A 86 6.77 11.18 -0.61
CA ALA A 86 6.40 9.88 -0.07
C ALA A 86 6.68 9.82 1.44
N ASP A 87 5.67 9.50 2.24
CA ASP A 87 5.78 9.33 3.69
C ASP A 87 6.11 7.88 4.06
N LEU A 88 5.56 6.93 3.29
CA LEU A 88 5.89 5.51 3.30
C LEU A 88 6.37 5.10 1.92
N ILE A 89 7.38 4.23 1.85
CA ILE A 89 7.84 3.62 0.61
C ILE A 89 7.90 2.11 0.84
N SER A 90 7.10 1.36 0.09
CA SER A 90 7.05 -0.09 0.16
C SER A 90 7.63 -0.73 -1.11
N VAL A 91 8.47 -1.76 -0.91
CA VAL A 91 9.25 -2.41 -1.97
C VAL A 91 9.12 -3.92 -1.91
N HIS A 92 9.17 -4.57 -3.06
CA HIS A 92 9.18 -6.02 -3.18
C HIS A 92 10.58 -6.59 -2.92
N PRO A 93 10.71 -7.73 -2.22
CA PRO A 93 11.99 -8.44 -2.10
C PRO A 93 12.62 -8.76 -3.46
N GLU A 94 11.79 -8.99 -4.47
CA GLU A 94 12.18 -9.33 -5.84
C GLU A 94 12.68 -8.12 -6.66
N ALA A 95 12.49 -6.89 -6.17
CA ALA A 95 12.87 -5.67 -6.89
C ALA A 95 14.37 -5.35 -6.81
N GLY A 96 15.13 -6.08 -5.98
CA GLY A 96 16.57 -5.92 -5.86
C GLY A 96 17.21 -7.01 -4.99
N PRO A 97 18.54 -7.20 -5.09
CA PRO A 97 19.23 -8.32 -4.44
C PRO A 97 19.47 -8.11 -2.93
N HIS A 98 19.28 -6.90 -2.39
CA HIS A 98 19.69 -6.53 -1.03
C HIS A 98 18.59 -5.81 -0.25
N LEU A 99 17.48 -6.48 0.03
CA LEU A 99 16.29 -5.90 0.68
C LEU A 99 16.63 -5.13 1.98
N ASN A 100 17.45 -5.69 2.86
CA ASN A 100 17.82 -5.00 4.12
C ASN A 100 18.51 -3.64 3.86
N ARG A 101 19.41 -3.58 2.86
CA ARG A 101 20.06 -2.32 2.48
C ARG A 101 19.03 -1.31 1.96
N THR A 102 18.09 -1.75 1.14
CA THR A 102 17.02 -0.93 0.58
C THR A 102 16.13 -0.35 1.67
N LEU A 103 15.69 -1.16 2.64
CA LEU A 103 14.87 -0.69 3.77
C LEU A 103 15.60 0.36 4.62
N ARG A 104 16.87 0.11 4.94
CA ARG A 104 17.69 1.08 5.67
C ARG A 104 17.92 2.37 4.90
N GLN A 105 18.04 2.31 3.57
CA GLN A 105 18.13 3.50 2.73
C GLN A 105 16.82 4.31 2.79
N ILE A 106 15.66 3.68 2.67
CA ILE A 106 14.36 4.35 2.82
C ILE A 106 14.27 5.08 4.16
N ARG A 107 14.60 4.39 5.26
CA ARG A 107 14.58 4.99 6.61
C ARG A 107 15.60 6.14 6.75
N LYS A 108 16.79 6.01 6.19
CA LYS A 108 17.81 7.08 6.17
C LYS A 108 17.33 8.32 5.44
N LEU A 109 16.53 8.17 4.39
CA LEU A 109 15.89 9.27 3.67
C LEU A 109 14.73 9.92 4.47
N GLY A 110 14.34 9.35 5.61
CA GLY A 110 13.28 9.87 6.47
C GLY A 110 11.86 9.45 6.06
N ALA A 111 11.73 8.40 5.25
CA ALA A 111 10.45 7.75 4.99
C ALA A 111 10.30 6.50 5.88
N LYS A 112 9.07 6.06 6.12
CA LYS A 112 8.77 4.74 6.68
C LYS A 112 9.03 3.66 5.64
N ALA A 113 9.64 2.53 6.06
CA ALA A 113 10.02 1.45 5.16
C ALA A 113 9.01 0.30 5.18
N GLY A 114 8.53 -0.10 4.00
CA GLY A 114 7.59 -1.20 3.82
C GLY A 114 8.17 -2.35 3.00
N VAL A 115 7.72 -3.57 3.31
CA VAL A 115 8.00 -4.78 2.52
C VAL A 115 6.71 -5.31 1.93
N VAL A 116 6.72 -5.58 0.61
CA VAL A 116 5.57 -6.06 -0.14
C VAL A 116 5.73 -7.53 -0.48
N PHE A 117 4.72 -8.32 -0.17
CA PHE A 117 4.69 -9.76 -0.44
C PHE A 117 3.82 -10.08 -1.65
N ASN A 118 4.44 -10.55 -2.73
CA ASN A 118 3.71 -11.18 -3.83
C ASN A 118 2.97 -12.43 -3.33
N PRO A 119 1.95 -12.92 -4.06
CA PRO A 119 1.24 -14.14 -3.67
C PRO A 119 2.16 -15.36 -3.45
N SER A 120 3.28 -15.44 -4.17
CA SER A 120 4.27 -16.53 -4.07
C SER A 120 5.39 -16.29 -3.04
N THR A 121 5.56 -15.08 -2.51
CA THR A 121 6.67 -14.72 -1.61
C THR A 121 6.42 -15.27 -0.21
N SER A 122 7.43 -15.95 0.37
CA SER A 122 7.35 -16.50 1.73
C SER A 122 7.43 -15.43 2.80
N PRO A 123 6.63 -15.49 3.89
CA PRO A 123 6.72 -14.60 5.03
C PRO A 123 8.09 -14.59 5.71
N GLU A 124 8.86 -15.69 5.65
CA GLU A 124 10.16 -15.82 6.31
C GLU A 124 11.22 -14.85 5.78
N VAL A 125 11.00 -14.22 4.63
CA VAL A 125 11.90 -13.20 4.05
C VAL A 125 12.23 -12.08 5.03
N ILE A 126 11.29 -11.71 5.94
CA ILE A 126 11.46 -10.61 6.89
C ILE A 126 11.90 -11.03 8.28
N GLU A 127 12.11 -12.33 8.55
CA GLU A 127 12.40 -12.87 9.89
C GLU A 127 13.54 -12.13 10.61
N TYR A 128 14.58 -11.73 9.87
CA TYR A 128 15.77 -11.05 10.41
C TYR A 128 15.78 -9.53 10.19
N MET A 129 14.65 -8.93 9.78
CA MET A 129 14.60 -7.50 9.39
C MET A 129 13.50 -6.71 10.10
N MET A 130 12.84 -7.29 11.11
CA MET A 130 11.69 -6.66 11.78
C MET A 130 12.01 -5.27 12.35
N ASP A 131 13.25 -5.03 12.80
CA ASP A 131 13.71 -3.74 13.31
C ASP A 131 13.78 -2.62 12.24
N ASP A 132 13.86 -3.00 10.97
CA ASP A 132 14.01 -2.09 9.84
C ASP A 132 12.69 -1.87 9.08
N ILE A 133 11.56 -2.45 9.57
CA ILE A 133 10.24 -2.45 8.89
C ILE A 133 9.23 -1.63 9.68
N ASP A 134 8.49 -0.76 9.01
CA ASP A 134 7.38 0.02 9.55
C ASP A 134 6.01 -0.44 8.96
N LEU A 135 6.04 -1.11 7.81
CA LEU A 135 4.87 -1.59 7.07
C LEU A 135 5.15 -2.95 6.42
N VAL A 136 4.20 -3.86 6.52
CA VAL A 136 4.13 -5.09 5.72
C VAL A 136 2.89 -5.03 4.85
N LEU A 137 3.06 -5.09 3.53
CA LEU A 137 1.97 -5.10 2.55
C LEU A 137 1.82 -6.50 1.94
N VAL A 138 0.64 -7.08 2.01
CA VAL A 138 0.32 -8.37 1.40
C VAL A 138 -0.51 -8.17 0.14
N MET A 139 0.04 -8.58 -1.01
CA MET A 139 -0.72 -8.62 -2.25
C MET A 139 -1.71 -9.78 -2.22
N THR A 140 -2.99 -9.47 -2.35
CA THR A 140 -4.08 -10.45 -2.47
C THR A 140 -4.59 -10.59 -3.91
N VAL A 141 -3.82 -10.07 -4.85
CA VAL A 141 -3.88 -10.27 -6.31
C VAL A 141 -2.45 -10.35 -6.84
N ASN A 142 -2.26 -10.74 -8.10
CA ASN A 142 -0.96 -10.52 -8.74
C ASN A 142 -0.80 -9.03 -9.07
N PRO A 143 0.32 -8.36 -8.69
CA PRO A 143 0.52 -6.95 -8.95
C PRO A 143 0.54 -6.61 -10.45
N GLY A 144 0.12 -5.37 -10.79
CA GLY A 144 0.15 -4.85 -12.15
C GLY A 144 -1.17 -4.23 -12.64
N PHE A 145 -2.32 -4.69 -12.18
CA PHE A 145 -3.62 -4.16 -12.60
C PHE A 145 -4.61 -4.10 -11.45
N GLY A 146 -5.46 -3.08 -11.45
CA GLY A 146 -6.61 -2.98 -10.54
C GLY A 146 -7.78 -3.89 -10.94
N GLY A 147 -8.76 -4.05 -10.03
CA GLY A 147 -10.02 -4.74 -10.30
C GLY A 147 -9.97 -6.26 -10.43
N GLN A 148 -8.88 -6.89 -9.96
CA GLN A 148 -8.72 -8.34 -9.97
C GLN A 148 -9.48 -9.02 -8.83
N SER A 149 -9.72 -10.34 -8.99
CA SER A 149 -10.34 -11.18 -7.96
C SER A 149 -9.40 -11.46 -6.80
N PHE A 150 -9.91 -11.35 -5.59
CA PHE A 150 -9.21 -11.61 -4.34
C PHE A 150 -8.70 -13.06 -4.26
N ILE A 151 -7.42 -13.25 -3.96
CA ILE A 151 -6.80 -14.57 -3.77
C ILE A 151 -6.96 -14.99 -2.31
N THR A 152 -8.00 -15.76 -2.01
CA THR A 152 -8.39 -16.14 -0.63
C THR A 152 -7.29 -16.88 0.13
N SER A 153 -6.40 -17.62 -0.54
CA SER A 153 -5.28 -18.31 0.12
C SER A 153 -4.30 -17.37 0.82
N GLN A 154 -4.28 -16.08 0.45
CA GLN A 154 -3.42 -15.08 1.10
C GLN A 154 -3.88 -14.71 2.52
N LEU A 155 -5.10 -15.04 2.92
CA LEU A 155 -5.54 -14.86 4.31
C LEU A 155 -4.62 -15.58 5.30
N LYS A 156 -4.17 -16.80 4.97
CA LYS A 156 -3.19 -17.55 5.80
C LYS A 156 -1.83 -16.83 5.91
N LYS A 157 -1.42 -16.12 4.84
CA LYS A 157 -0.19 -15.32 4.87
C LYS A 157 -0.35 -14.11 5.78
N ILE A 158 -1.50 -13.44 5.73
CA ILE A 158 -1.82 -12.31 6.62
C ILE A 158 -1.77 -12.76 8.09
N GLU A 159 -2.42 -13.90 8.44
CA GLU A 159 -2.38 -14.48 9.78
C GLU A 159 -0.94 -14.79 10.24
N ARG A 160 -0.13 -15.39 9.35
CA ARG A 160 1.28 -15.71 9.65
C ARG A 160 2.10 -14.46 9.90
N LEU A 161 1.99 -13.45 9.03
CA LEU A 161 2.69 -12.17 9.18
C LEU A 161 2.22 -11.42 10.43
N ARG A 162 0.92 -11.44 10.76
CA ARG A 162 0.41 -10.87 12.02
C ARG A 162 1.07 -11.52 13.24
N ALA A 163 1.16 -12.85 13.26
CA ALA A 163 1.83 -13.57 14.35
C ALA A 163 3.33 -13.20 14.48
N MET A 164 4.02 -13.05 13.35
CA MET A 164 5.43 -12.63 13.33
C MET A 164 5.60 -11.19 13.87
N ILE A 165 4.73 -10.26 13.43
CA ILE A 165 4.74 -8.87 13.90
C ILE A 165 4.46 -8.82 15.41
N ASP A 166 3.46 -9.54 15.90
CA ASP A 166 3.13 -9.57 17.34
C ASP A 166 4.27 -10.15 18.17
N ALA A 167 4.94 -11.18 17.67
CA ALA A 167 6.10 -11.79 18.34
C ALA A 167 7.32 -10.87 18.36
N SER A 168 7.48 -9.99 17.38
CA SER A 168 8.60 -9.03 17.31
C SER A 168 8.49 -7.90 18.33
N GLY A 169 7.28 -7.57 18.79
CA GLY A 169 7.01 -6.44 19.67
C GLY A 169 7.08 -5.06 19.00
N HIS A 170 7.30 -4.99 17.68
CA HIS A 170 7.34 -3.73 16.92
C HIS A 170 5.93 -3.28 16.49
N ASP A 171 5.72 -1.96 16.39
CA ASP A 171 4.47 -1.36 15.86
C ASP A 171 4.54 -1.29 14.33
N ILE A 172 4.34 -2.43 13.68
CA ILE A 172 4.37 -2.58 12.23
C ILE A 172 2.94 -2.64 11.71
N ALA A 173 2.58 -1.77 10.77
CA ALA A 173 1.29 -1.85 10.10
C ALA A 173 1.25 -3.09 9.17
N LEU A 174 0.14 -3.83 9.22
CA LEU A 174 -0.10 -4.94 8.29
C LEU A 174 -1.18 -4.51 7.31
N GLU A 175 -0.77 -4.28 6.09
CA GLU A 175 -1.60 -3.77 5.01
C GLU A 175 -1.94 -4.86 3.99
N VAL A 176 -3.08 -4.73 3.34
CA VAL A 176 -3.56 -5.66 2.30
C VAL A 176 -3.93 -4.87 1.07
N ASP A 177 -3.44 -5.30 -0.10
CA ASP A 177 -3.79 -4.72 -1.38
C ASP A 177 -4.22 -5.79 -2.40
N GLY A 178 -5.34 -5.51 -3.05
CA GLY A 178 -5.90 -6.30 -4.14
C GLY A 178 -7.24 -6.97 -3.84
N GLY A 179 -8.27 -6.60 -4.59
CA GLY A 179 -9.60 -7.18 -4.47
C GLY A 179 -10.31 -6.88 -3.13
N VAL A 180 -9.88 -5.81 -2.45
CA VAL A 180 -10.51 -5.36 -1.20
C VAL A 180 -11.85 -4.70 -1.51
N THR A 181 -12.89 -5.25 -0.90
CA THR A 181 -14.30 -4.83 -1.06
C THR A 181 -14.99 -4.91 0.30
N PRO A 182 -16.21 -4.39 0.49
CA PRO A 182 -16.96 -4.59 1.73
C PRO A 182 -17.19 -6.07 2.11
N ALA A 183 -17.11 -6.99 1.15
CA ALA A 183 -17.22 -8.43 1.41
C ALA A 183 -15.90 -9.07 1.87
N THR A 184 -14.75 -8.60 1.37
CA THR A 184 -13.43 -9.17 1.67
C THR A 184 -12.69 -8.44 2.79
N ALA A 185 -12.98 -7.16 3.03
CA ALA A 185 -12.37 -6.36 4.09
C ALA A 185 -12.52 -7.00 5.50
N PRO A 186 -13.71 -7.49 5.92
CA PRO A 186 -13.84 -8.16 7.22
C PRO A 186 -12.95 -9.41 7.33
N LEU A 187 -12.72 -10.15 6.24
CA LEU A 187 -11.85 -11.32 6.22
C LEU A 187 -10.39 -10.93 6.46
N CYS A 188 -9.93 -9.85 5.80
CA CYS A 188 -8.58 -9.31 5.98
C CYS A 188 -8.36 -8.82 7.42
N ILE A 189 -9.33 -8.07 7.98
CA ILE A 189 -9.26 -7.57 9.36
C ILE A 189 -9.24 -8.73 10.36
N ALA A 190 -10.08 -9.75 10.16
CA ALA A 190 -10.11 -10.94 11.01
C ALA A 190 -8.78 -11.73 10.96
N ALA A 191 -8.11 -11.74 9.79
CA ALA A 191 -6.79 -12.34 9.63
C ALA A 191 -5.66 -11.49 10.24
N GLY A 192 -5.95 -10.26 10.71
CA GLY A 192 -5.00 -9.40 11.42
C GLY A 192 -4.52 -8.17 10.65
N ALA A 193 -5.11 -7.85 9.50
CA ALA A 193 -4.79 -6.62 8.77
C ALA A 193 -5.20 -5.37 9.58
N THR A 194 -4.35 -4.35 9.55
CA THR A 194 -4.57 -3.05 10.21
C THR A 194 -4.77 -1.91 9.21
N ALA A 195 -4.41 -2.14 7.93
CA ALA A 195 -4.60 -1.20 6.83
C ALA A 195 -5.15 -1.93 5.59
N LEU A 196 -5.98 -1.25 4.82
CA LEU A 196 -6.65 -1.79 3.65
C LEU A 196 -6.49 -0.82 2.47
N VAL A 197 -5.85 -1.28 1.41
CA VAL A 197 -5.82 -0.57 0.12
C VAL A 197 -7.07 -0.94 -0.67
N ALA A 198 -7.79 0.06 -1.15
CA ALA A 198 -8.97 -0.15 -1.95
C ALA A 198 -9.05 0.86 -3.10
N GLY A 199 -9.09 0.37 -4.33
CA GLY A 199 -9.25 1.17 -5.53
C GLY A 199 -10.72 1.31 -5.92
N SER A 200 -11.19 0.45 -6.82
CA SER A 200 -12.54 0.50 -7.37
C SER A 200 -13.67 0.52 -6.32
N ALA A 201 -13.45 -0.14 -5.17
CA ALA A 201 -14.42 -0.14 -4.08
C ALA A 201 -14.63 1.25 -3.47
N VAL A 202 -13.61 2.12 -3.47
CA VAL A 202 -13.71 3.51 -2.99
C VAL A 202 -14.23 4.42 -4.09
N PHE A 203 -13.63 4.38 -5.29
CA PHE A 203 -13.90 5.37 -6.35
C PHE A 203 -15.20 5.14 -7.12
N LYS A 204 -15.88 3.99 -6.93
CA LYS A 204 -17.16 3.68 -7.57
C LYS A 204 -18.24 4.70 -7.17
N GLY A 205 -18.93 5.26 -8.18
CA GLY A 205 -20.03 6.21 -7.98
C GLY A 205 -19.60 7.67 -7.82
N GLY A 206 -18.30 7.95 -7.88
CA GLY A 206 -17.74 9.30 -7.83
C GLY A 206 -17.72 9.92 -6.43
N PRO A 207 -17.31 11.22 -6.32
CA PRO A 207 -17.02 11.87 -5.04
C PRO A 207 -18.14 11.84 -4.00
N SER A 208 -19.40 11.88 -4.44
CA SER A 208 -20.56 11.81 -3.53
C SER A 208 -20.72 10.47 -2.81
N ALA A 209 -20.12 9.39 -3.35
CA ALA A 209 -20.18 8.05 -2.77
C ALA A 209 -18.97 7.70 -1.88
N TYR A 210 -17.86 8.43 -1.97
CA TYR A 210 -16.57 8.05 -1.34
C TYR A 210 -16.69 7.85 0.17
N ALA A 211 -17.38 8.73 0.88
CA ALA A 211 -17.54 8.61 2.33
C ALA A 211 -18.28 7.32 2.73
N ALA A 212 -19.38 7.01 2.04
CA ALA A 212 -20.12 5.76 2.26
C ALA A 212 -19.29 4.52 1.90
N ASN A 213 -18.55 4.58 0.79
CA ASN A 213 -17.68 3.49 0.34
C ASN A 213 -16.54 3.23 1.33
N ILE A 214 -15.87 4.27 1.83
CA ILE A 214 -14.81 4.17 2.84
C ILE A 214 -15.38 3.60 4.15
N GLN A 215 -16.56 4.06 4.58
CA GLN A 215 -17.18 3.54 5.79
C GLN A 215 -17.55 2.06 5.65
N ALA A 216 -18.04 1.63 4.49
CA ALA A 216 -18.39 0.23 4.24
C ALA A 216 -17.18 -0.74 4.28
N LEU A 217 -15.95 -0.25 4.07
CA LEU A 217 -14.72 -1.03 4.20
C LEU A 217 -14.27 -1.17 5.67
N ARG A 218 -14.73 -0.29 6.54
CA ARG A 218 -14.38 -0.33 7.97
C ARG A 218 -15.25 -1.27 8.80
N GLY A 219 -16.43 -1.61 8.29
CA GLY A 219 -17.45 -2.42 8.98
C GLY A 219 -18.43 -1.56 9.79
#